data_fc283f661cd1c479d338c2b7d6d88954
#
_entry.id   fc283f661cd1c479d338c2b7d6d88954
#
_cell.length_a   1.000
_cell.length_b   1.000
_cell.length_c   1.000
_cell.angle_alpha   90.00
_cell.angle_beta   90.00
_cell.angle_gamma   90.00
#
_symmetry.space_group_name_H-M   'P 1'
#
loop_
_entity.id
_entity.type
_entity.pdbx_description
1 polymer ?
#
loop_
_entity_poly.entity_id
_entity_poly.type
_entity_poly.pdbx_seq_one_letter_code
_entity_poly.pdbx_strand_id
1 'polypeptide(L)'
;MYDAVIVGGGHNGLVAAAYLARAGLKVVVLERRHVLGGAAVTEEVFPGFRFSVASYVVSLLRPEIVRELALPEHGLEILPLDGTFTPLDDDYLWRVNDHGRTVRELRRWSASDAEAYEEYSRLMVEMARFVKPI
;
A
#
# COMPACT_ATOMS: atom_id res chain seq x y z
N MET A 1 -20.98 -29.50 -3.49
CA MET A 1 -20.41 -28.98 -4.74
C MET A 1 -20.17 -27.48 -4.52
N TYR A 2 -19.08 -26.90 -5.00
CA TYR A 2 -18.83 -25.47 -4.97
C TYR A 2 -19.37 -24.84 -6.24
N ASP A 3 -19.88 -23.60 -6.12
CA ASP A 3 -20.40 -22.83 -7.25
C ASP A 3 -19.26 -22.09 -7.98
N ALA A 4 -18.20 -21.74 -7.25
CA ALA A 4 -17.02 -21.07 -7.80
C ALA A 4 -15.72 -21.58 -7.16
N VAL A 5 -14.68 -21.69 -7.99
CA VAL A 5 -13.31 -22.02 -7.57
C VAL A 5 -12.40 -20.87 -7.98
N ILE A 6 -11.68 -20.31 -7.01
CA ILE A 6 -10.71 -19.24 -7.24
C ILE A 6 -9.31 -19.82 -7.05
N VAL A 7 -8.48 -19.68 -8.05
CA VAL A 7 -7.09 -20.14 -8.02
C VAL A 7 -6.18 -18.97 -7.66
N GLY A 8 -5.58 -19.06 -6.48
CA GLY A 8 -4.72 -18.03 -5.88
C GLY A 8 -5.41 -17.22 -4.79
N GLY A 9 -4.85 -17.27 -3.59
CA GLY A 9 -5.28 -16.54 -2.39
C GLY A 9 -4.60 -15.18 -2.22
N GLY A 10 -4.28 -14.49 -3.32
CA GLY A 10 -3.84 -13.10 -3.29
C GLY A 10 -5.00 -12.13 -3.06
N HIS A 11 -4.70 -10.84 -2.85
CA HIS A 11 -5.72 -9.83 -2.51
C HIS A 11 -6.88 -9.76 -3.53
N ASN A 12 -6.62 -9.87 -4.84
CA ASN A 12 -7.67 -9.87 -5.85
C ASN A 12 -8.55 -11.11 -5.75
N GLY A 13 -7.95 -12.29 -5.59
CA GLY A 13 -8.69 -13.56 -5.43
C GLY A 13 -9.55 -13.56 -4.16
N LEU A 14 -9.02 -13.05 -3.05
CA LEU A 14 -9.74 -12.94 -1.79
C LEU A 14 -10.91 -11.96 -1.86
N VAL A 15 -10.73 -10.80 -2.51
CA VAL A 15 -11.81 -9.83 -2.74
C VAL A 15 -12.90 -10.45 -3.61
N ALA A 16 -12.54 -11.10 -4.71
CA ALA A 16 -13.52 -11.77 -5.58
C ALA A 16 -14.28 -12.88 -4.82
N ALA A 17 -13.57 -13.68 -4.02
CA ALA A 17 -14.19 -14.71 -3.18
C ALA A 17 -15.20 -14.12 -2.18
N ALA A 18 -14.84 -13.00 -1.53
CA ALA A 18 -15.70 -12.33 -0.57
C ALA A 18 -17.00 -11.81 -1.22
N TYR A 19 -16.91 -11.17 -2.38
CA TYR A 19 -18.10 -10.69 -3.10
C TYR A 19 -19.00 -11.83 -3.58
N LEU A 20 -18.42 -12.92 -4.13
CA LEU A 20 -19.19 -14.09 -4.55
C LEU A 20 -19.86 -14.78 -3.35
N ALA A 21 -19.16 -14.91 -2.23
CA ALA A 21 -19.72 -15.48 -1.02
C ALA A 21 -20.87 -14.61 -0.45
N ARG A 22 -20.72 -13.29 -0.47
CA ARG A 22 -21.80 -12.35 -0.08
C ARG A 22 -23.04 -12.46 -1.00
N ALA A 23 -22.83 -12.81 -2.26
CA ALA A 23 -23.92 -13.11 -3.20
C ALA A 23 -24.59 -14.48 -2.97
N GLY A 24 -24.17 -15.23 -1.93
CA GLY A 24 -24.74 -16.50 -1.56
C GLY A 24 -24.12 -17.73 -2.25
N LEU A 25 -23.05 -17.54 -3.00
CA LEU A 25 -22.36 -18.64 -3.69
C LEU A 25 -21.43 -19.39 -2.74
N LYS A 26 -21.33 -20.70 -2.94
CA LYS A 26 -20.36 -21.56 -2.26
C LYS A 26 -19.01 -21.45 -2.96
N VAL A 27 -18.08 -20.70 -2.38
CA VAL A 27 -16.78 -20.41 -2.97
C VAL A 27 -15.69 -21.20 -2.28
N VAL A 28 -14.72 -21.71 -3.05
CA VAL A 28 -13.45 -22.22 -2.53
C VAL A 28 -12.29 -21.46 -3.16
N VAL A 29 -11.30 -21.12 -2.33
CA VAL A 29 -10.03 -20.53 -2.77
C VAL A 29 -8.93 -21.57 -2.63
N LEU A 30 -8.20 -21.82 -3.70
CA LEU A 30 -7.05 -22.72 -3.73
C LEU A 30 -5.77 -21.91 -3.76
N GLU A 31 -4.98 -22.00 -2.71
CA GLU A 31 -3.69 -21.34 -2.60
C GLU A 31 -2.56 -22.35 -2.50
N ARG A 32 -1.50 -22.18 -3.29
CA ARG A 32 -0.34 -23.06 -3.31
C ARG A 32 0.55 -22.91 -2.08
N ARG A 33 0.64 -21.70 -1.54
CA ARG A 33 1.45 -21.39 -0.36
C ARG A 33 0.68 -21.73 0.92
N HIS A 34 1.41 -21.88 2.02
CA HIS A 34 0.82 -22.06 3.35
C HIS A 34 0.25 -20.76 3.96
N VAL A 35 0.39 -19.61 3.26
CA VAL A 35 -0.04 -18.29 3.69
C VAL A 35 -0.82 -17.60 2.59
N LEU A 36 -1.89 -16.90 2.98
CA LEU A 36 -2.72 -16.08 2.09
C LEU A 36 -2.16 -14.66 1.99
N GLY A 37 -2.52 -13.96 0.92
CA GLY A 37 -2.18 -12.53 0.72
C GLY A 37 -1.46 -12.24 -0.60
N GLY A 38 -0.82 -13.23 -1.22
CA GLY A 38 -0.08 -13.02 -2.46
C GLY A 38 1.04 -11.99 -2.27
N ALA A 39 1.05 -10.92 -3.09
CA ALA A 39 2.01 -9.83 -2.97
C ALA A 39 1.82 -8.95 -1.72
N ALA A 40 0.66 -9.02 -1.08
CA ALA A 40 0.37 -8.26 0.14
C ALA A 40 0.74 -9.00 1.44
N VAL A 41 1.42 -10.14 1.32
CA VAL A 41 1.80 -10.95 2.48
C VAL A 41 2.89 -10.27 3.31
N THR A 42 2.79 -10.41 4.63
CA THR A 42 3.84 -10.06 5.58
C THR A 42 4.52 -11.33 6.05
N GLU A 43 5.83 -11.41 5.89
CA GLU A 43 6.62 -12.59 6.24
C GLU A 43 7.73 -12.23 7.23
N GLU A 44 8.12 -13.19 8.04
CA GLU A 44 9.29 -13.06 8.89
C GLU A 44 10.53 -13.34 8.05
N VAL A 45 11.24 -12.29 7.66
CA VAL A 45 12.44 -12.37 6.81
C VAL A 45 13.69 -12.67 7.64
N PHE A 46 13.74 -12.11 8.85
CA PHE A 46 14.76 -12.40 9.86
C PHE A 46 14.06 -12.71 11.19
N PRO A 47 14.65 -13.55 12.05
CA PRO A 47 14.04 -13.87 13.34
C PRO A 47 13.62 -12.63 14.13
N GLY A 48 12.33 -12.52 14.46
CA GLY A 48 11.73 -11.39 15.14
C GLY A 48 11.36 -10.19 14.25
N PHE A 49 11.71 -10.19 12.98
CA PHE A 49 11.44 -9.09 12.05
C PHE A 49 10.49 -9.50 10.92
N ARG A 50 9.32 -8.89 10.90
CA ARG A 50 8.28 -9.13 9.90
C ARG A 50 8.15 -7.94 8.98
N PHE A 51 8.18 -8.22 7.66
CA PHE A 51 8.09 -7.20 6.62
C PHE A 51 7.01 -7.55 5.61
N SER A 52 6.40 -6.53 5.03
CA SER A 52 5.65 -6.71 3.78
C SER A 52 6.64 -6.97 2.65
N VAL A 53 6.50 -8.13 2.00
CA VAL A 53 7.50 -8.61 1.03
C VAL A 53 7.49 -7.79 -0.26
N ALA A 54 6.29 -7.36 -0.70
CA ALA A 54 6.14 -6.67 -1.99
C ALA A 54 5.11 -5.52 -1.98
N SER A 55 4.46 -5.25 -0.84
CA SER A 55 3.40 -4.24 -0.75
C SER A 55 3.60 -3.37 0.48
N TYR A 56 4.56 -2.45 0.42
CA TYR A 56 4.96 -1.61 1.55
C TYR A 56 3.99 -0.44 1.81
N VAL A 57 3.12 -0.11 0.86
CA VAL A 57 2.07 0.92 1.04
C VAL A 57 0.72 0.44 0.52
N VAL A 58 -0.35 0.91 1.15
CA VAL A 58 -1.73 0.72 0.70
C VAL A 58 -2.15 1.95 -0.10
N SER A 59 -2.08 1.87 -1.42
CA SER A 59 -2.40 3.00 -2.30
C SER A 59 -3.53 2.72 -3.30
N LEU A 60 -3.72 1.46 -3.69
CA LEU A 60 -4.64 1.07 -4.77
C LEU A 60 -5.86 0.28 -4.28
N LEU A 61 -5.94 -0.08 -3.00
CA LEU A 61 -7.14 -0.72 -2.46
C LEU A 61 -8.28 0.31 -2.45
N ARG A 62 -9.31 0.02 -3.22
CA ARG A 62 -10.43 0.94 -3.39
C ARG A 62 -11.21 1.12 -2.09
N PRO A 63 -11.56 2.38 -1.71
CA PRO A 63 -12.32 2.65 -0.50
C PRO A 63 -13.68 1.95 -0.46
N GLU A 64 -14.29 1.70 -1.64
CA GLU A 64 -15.54 0.97 -1.75
C GLU A 64 -15.40 -0.46 -1.23
N ILE A 65 -14.31 -1.15 -1.60
CA ILE A 65 -14.03 -2.52 -1.15
C ILE A 65 -13.86 -2.54 0.37
N VAL A 66 -13.11 -1.58 0.92
CA VAL A 66 -12.89 -1.46 2.37
C VAL A 66 -14.21 -1.32 3.10
N ARG A 67 -15.09 -0.43 2.61
CA ARG A 67 -16.40 -0.17 3.20
C ARG A 67 -17.38 -1.33 3.01
N GLU A 68 -17.51 -1.83 1.78
CA GLU A 68 -18.51 -2.86 1.45
C GLU A 68 -18.21 -4.21 2.08
N LEU A 69 -16.94 -4.56 2.24
CA LEU A 69 -16.52 -5.77 2.93
C LEU A 69 -16.29 -5.55 4.43
N ALA A 70 -16.56 -4.34 4.95
CA ALA A 70 -16.39 -3.99 6.36
C ALA A 70 -15.00 -4.38 6.90
N LEU A 71 -13.94 -4.19 6.11
CA LEU A 71 -12.60 -4.69 6.43
C LEU A 71 -12.06 -4.20 7.80
N PRO A 72 -12.37 -2.98 8.28
CA PRO A 72 -11.98 -2.56 9.63
C PRO A 72 -12.60 -3.44 10.74
N GLU A 73 -13.82 -3.93 10.57
CA GLU A 73 -14.47 -4.84 11.53
C GLU A 73 -13.77 -6.20 11.58
N HIS A 74 -13.02 -6.53 10.52
CA HIS A 74 -12.19 -7.74 10.41
C HIS A 74 -10.71 -7.49 10.71
N GLY A 75 -10.37 -6.33 11.29
CA GLY A 75 -9.04 -6.01 11.78
C GLY A 75 -8.13 -5.28 10.80
N LEU A 76 -8.64 -4.77 9.67
CA LEU A 76 -7.85 -3.90 8.81
C LEU A 76 -7.63 -2.55 9.50
N GLU A 77 -6.37 -2.22 9.77
CA GLU A 77 -5.94 -0.90 10.20
C GLU A 77 -4.96 -0.33 9.18
N ILE A 78 -5.27 0.84 8.62
CA ILE A 78 -4.41 1.54 7.67
C ILE A 78 -3.74 2.69 8.41
N LEU A 79 -2.44 2.54 8.67
CA LEU A 79 -1.66 3.56 9.35
C LEU A 79 -1.14 4.60 8.35
N PRO A 80 -1.18 5.90 8.70
CA PRO A 80 -0.58 6.92 7.87
C PRO A 80 0.94 6.74 7.79
N LEU A 81 1.50 6.93 6.60
CA LEU A 81 2.94 6.92 6.41
C LEU A 81 3.50 8.30 6.77
N ASP A 82 4.40 8.37 7.75
CA ASP A 82 5.01 9.63 8.19
C ASP A 82 6.02 10.19 7.19
N GLY A 83 6.64 9.35 6.40
CA GLY A 83 7.65 9.74 5.43
C GLY A 83 8.38 8.58 4.79
N THR A 84 9.38 8.91 4.00
CA THR A 84 10.26 7.94 3.36
C THR A 84 11.69 8.18 3.81
N PHE A 85 12.36 7.11 4.21
CA PHE A 85 13.76 7.11 4.59
C PHE A 85 14.57 6.35 3.54
N THR A 86 15.55 7.02 2.95
CA THR A 86 16.46 6.42 1.97
C THR A 86 17.86 6.43 2.57
N PRO A 87 18.39 5.26 3.00
CA PRO A 87 19.76 5.16 3.48
C PRO A 87 20.74 5.31 2.32
N LEU A 88 21.86 5.98 2.58
CA LEU A 88 23.01 6.11 1.71
C LEU A 88 24.23 5.62 2.50
N ASP A 89 25.40 5.46 1.85
CA ASP A 89 26.57 4.84 2.48
C ASP A 89 26.98 5.48 3.81
N ASP A 90 27.09 6.81 3.86
CA ASP A 90 27.49 7.56 5.05
C ASP A 90 26.43 8.57 5.53
N ASP A 91 25.26 8.60 4.91
CA ASP A 91 24.21 9.57 5.21
C ASP A 91 22.82 8.99 4.86
N TYR A 92 21.81 9.82 4.85
CA TYR A 92 20.43 9.45 4.48
C TYR A 92 19.69 10.63 3.87
N LEU A 93 18.63 10.34 3.11
CA LEU A 93 17.62 11.31 2.74
C LEU A 93 16.31 10.94 3.44
N TRP A 94 15.82 11.82 4.31
CA TRP A 94 14.57 11.62 5.00
C TRP A 94 13.51 12.62 4.55
N ARG A 95 12.57 12.14 3.78
CA ARG A 95 11.43 12.91 3.30
C ARG A 95 10.21 12.63 4.17
N VAL A 96 9.67 13.67 4.81
CA VAL A 96 8.51 13.56 5.72
C VAL A 96 7.31 14.35 5.17
N ASN A 97 6.14 14.13 5.75
CA ASN A 97 4.92 14.85 5.35
C ASN A 97 4.98 16.36 5.65
N ASP A 98 5.82 16.79 6.59
CA ASP A 98 6.09 18.21 6.82
C ASP A 98 6.96 18.78 5.68
N HIS A 99 6.36 19.72 4.91
CA HIS A 99 7.01 20.32 3.76
C HIS A 99 8.31 21.06 4.15
N GLY A 100 8.27 21.85 5.23
CA GLY A 100 9.44 22.61 5.66
C GLY A 100 10.60 21.76 6.12
N ARG A 101 10.32 20.63 6.78
CA ARG A 101 11.35 19.64 7.13
C ARG A 101 11.94 19.00 5.89
N THR A 102 11.11 18.59 4.94
CA THR A 102 11.56 18.00 3.68
C THR A 102 12.43 18.96 2.87
N VAL A 103 12.05 20.24 2.77
CA VAL A 103 12.88 21.26 2.09
C VAL A 103 14.24 21.44 2.79
N ARG A 104 14.29 21.44 4.13
CA ARG A 104 15.56 21.50 4.86
C ARG A 104 16.44 20.27 4.61
N GLU A 105 15.85 19.09 4.55
CA GLU A 105 16.59 17.85 4.21
C GLU A 105 17.13 17.88 2.78
N LEU A 106 16.31 18.28 1.81
CA LEU A 106 16.74 18.41 0.41
C LEU A 106 17.90 19.42 0.28
N ARG A 107 17.85 20.53 1.01
CA ARG A 107 18.90 21.58 0.95
C ARG A 107 20.28 21.09 1.40
N ARG A 108 20.34 20.03 2.21
CA ARG A 108 21.60 19.37 2.58
C ARG A 108 22.30 18.78 1.34
N TRP A 109 21.52 18.38 0.34
CA TRP A 109 21.99 17.72 -0.88
C TRP A 109 22.09 18.67 -2.07
N SER A 110 21.06 19.48 -2.24
CA SER A 110 20.97 20.41 -3.38
C SER A 110 20.10 21.61 -3.01
N ALA A 111 20.67 22.79 -3.09
CA ALA A 111 19.92 24.04 -2.86
C ALA A 111 18.90 24.28 -3.98
N SER A 112 19.26 24.00 -5.23
CA SER A 112 18.37 24.15 -6.38
C SER A 112 17.16 23.22 -6.33
N ASP A 113 17.35 21.96 -5.88
CA ASP A 113 16.26 21.01 -5.74
C ASP A 113 15.32 21.38 -4.60
N ALA A 114 15.87 21.89 -3.50
CA ALA A 114 15.07 22.40 -2.39
C ALA A 114 14.20 23.59 -2.80
N GLU A 115 14.69 24.47 -3.67
CA GLU A 115 13.94 25.61 -4.22
C GLU A 115 12.86 25.14 -5.22
N ALA A 116 13.17 24.17 -6.07
CA ALA A 116 12.23 23.63 -7.05
C ALA A 116 11.16 22.73 -6.42
N TYR A 117 11.36 22.22 -5.21
CA TYR A 117 10.50 21.22 -4.59
C TYR A 117 9.07 21.69 -4.35
N GLU A 118 8.85 22.96 -4.09
CA GLU A 118 7.49 23.51 -3.90
C GLU A 118 6.67 23.40 -5.19
N GLU A 119 7.23 23.86 -6.31
CA GLU A 119 6.56 23.78 -7.61
C GLU A 119 6.35 22.32 -8.04
N TYR A 120 7.36 21.48 -7.88
CA TYR A 120 7.25 20.05 -8.13
C TYR A 120 6.10 19.42 -7.34
N SER A 121 6.03 19.68 -6.04
CA SER A 121 4.98 19.13 -5.18
C SER A 121 3.58 19.58 -5.61
N ARG A 122 3.44 20.87 -5.98
CA ARG A 122 2.18 21.42 -6.50
C ARG A 122 1.74 20.70 -7.78
N LEU A 123 2.65 20.57 -8.74
CA LEU A 123 2.38 19.89 -10.02
C LEU A 123 1.98 18.43 -9.80
N MET A 124 2.66 17.71 -8.91
CA MET A 124 2.34 16.32 -8.60
C MET A 124 0.94 16.18 -7.97
N VAL A 125 0.55 17.09 -7.09
CA VAL A 125 -0.81 17.10 -6.51
C VAL A 125 -1.87 17.42 -7.56
N GLU A 126 -1.60 18.36 -8.47
CA GLU A 126 -2.52 18.68 -9.57
C GLU A 126 -2.70 17.50 -10.51
N MET A 127 -1.61 16.83 -10.90
CA MET A 127 -1.67 15.60 -11.71
C MET A 127 -2.46 14.49 -11.01
N ALA A 128 -2.20 14.27 -9.72
CA ALA A 128 -2.92 13.26 -8.95
C ALA A 128 -4.42 13.55 -8.87
N ARG A 129 -4.82 14.80 -8.73
CA ARG A 129 -6.23 15.21 -8.74
C ARG A 129 -6.88 15.01 -10.10
N PHE A 130 -6.14 15.23 -11.18
CA PHE A 130 -6.64 14.99 -12.54
C PHE A 130 -6.88 13.51 -12.83
N VAL A 131 -5.95 12.66 -12.40
CA VAL A 131 -5.99 11.20 -12.67
C VAL A 131 -6.96 10.46 -11.75
N LYS A 132 -7.15 10.93 -10.50
CA LYS A 132 -7.95 10.23 -9.48
C LYS A 132 -9.40 9.88 -9.88
N PRO A 133 -10.13 10.68 -10.70
CA PRO A 133 -11.49 10.34 -11.13
C PRO A 133 -11.58 9.26 -12.22
N ILE A 134 -10.46 8.89 -12.85
CA ILE A 134 -10.38 7.87 -13.90
C ILE A 134 -10.19 6.49 -13.27
#